data_1889f671786ca99bbba447e12da850ae
#
_entry.id   1889f671786ca99bbba447e12da850ae
#
_cell.length_a   1.000
_cell.length_b   1.000
_cell.length_c   1.000
_cell.angle_alpha   90.00
_cell.angle_beta   90.00
_cell.angle_gamma   90.00
#
_symmetry.space_group_name_H-M   'P 1'
#
loop_
_entity.id
_entity.type
_entity.pdbx_description
1 polymer ?
#
loop_
_entity_poly.entity_id
_entity_poly.type
_entity_poly.pdbx_seq_one_letter_code
_entity_poly.pdbx_strand_id
1 'polypeptide(L)'
;MQMKNRIRQKLEKTFSPLSVLDVINESDNHQGHKGSPGTGESHFKIRLKSPAFNNLSRVTAHRLIYKSLDAEFKEGLHALSIEILT
;
A
#
# COMPACT_ATOMS: atom_id res chain seq x y z
N MET A 1 11.46 9.38 -7.06
CA MET A 1 10.94 9.06 -5.71
C MET A 1 10.67 7.57 -5.63
N GLN A 2 11.09 6.95 -4.54
CA GLN A 2 10.88 5.51 -4.35
C GLN A 2 9.39 5.21 -4.18
N MET A 3 8.99 4.04 -4.64
CA MET A 3 7.59 3.62 -4.54
C MET A 3 7.08 3.62 -3.10
N LYS A 4 7.92 3.19 -2.15
CA LYS A 4 7.56 3.23 -0.73
C LYS A 4 7.16 4.63 -0.28
N ASN A 5 7.93 5.63 -0.66
CA ASN A 5 7.65 7.01 -0.27
C ASN A 5 6.40 7.54 -0.96
N ARG A 6 6.16 7.14 -2.20
CA ARG A 6 4.96 7.52 -2.93
C ARG A 6 3.71 6.95 -2.24
N ILE A 7 3.75 5.69 -1.88
CA ILE A 7 2.64 5.03 -1.18
C ILE A 7 2.37 5.74 0.15
N ARG A 8 3.43 5.97 0.92
CA ARG A 8 3.30 6.64 2.23
C ARG A 8 2.67 8.02 2.10
N GLN A 9 3.19 8.84 1.21
CA GLN A 9 2.68 10.19 1.01
C GLN A 9 1.21 10.19 0.58
N LYS A 10 0.86 9.29 -0.34
CA LYS A 10 -0.51 9.21 -0.82
C LYS A 10 -1.48 8.80 0.29
N LEU A 11 -1.09 7.82 1.10
CA LEU A 11 -1.92 7.36 2.20
C LEU A 11 -2.06 8.43 3.28
N GLU A 12 -0.97 9.11 3.62
CA GLU A 12 -1.01 10.21 4.60
C GLU A 12 -1.93 11.33 4.13
N LYS A 13 -1.85 11.67 2.85
CA LYS A 13 -2.68 12.74 2.28
C LYS A 13 -4.16 12.35 2.24
N THR A 14 -4.44 11.11 1.91
CA THR A 14 -5.83 10.66 1.67
C THR A 14 -6.56 10.30 2.96
N PHE A 15 -5.86 9.71 3.92
CA PHE A 15 -6.49 9.12 5.11
C PHE A 15 -6.06 9.74 6.43
N SER A 16 -5.50 10.94 6.41
CA SER A 16 -5.14 11.61 7.67
C SER A 16 -6.37 11.89 8.52
N PRO A 17 -6.25 11.82 9.85
CA PRO A 17 -5.05 11.46 10.60
C PRO A 17 -4.80 9.96 10.64
N LEU A 18 -3.53 9.57 10.50
CA LEU A 18 -3.13 8.17 10.63
C LEU A 18 -2.36 8.00 11.94
N SER A 19 -2.85 7.14 12.82
CA SER A 19 -2.14 6.85 14.07
C SER A 19 -1.08 5.78 13.89
N VAL A 20 -1.23 4.92 12.88
CA VAL A 20 -0.21 3.95 12.50
C VAL A 20 -0.11 3.94 10.99
N LEU A 21 1.09 3.96 10.48
CA LEU A 21 1.33 3.75 9.05
C LEU A 21 2.69 3.10 8.85
N ASP A 22 2.66 1.83 8.45
CA ASP A 22 3.84 1.08 8.06
C ASP A 22 3.73 0.74 6.59
N VAL A 23 4.79 1.02 5.83
CA VAL A 23 4.89 0.63 4.43
C VAL A 23 6.13 -0.24 4.32
N ILE A 24 5.92 -1.51 4.00
CA ILE A 24 6.98 -2.52 3.99
C ILE A 24 7.18 -3.00 2.57
N ASN A 25 8.41 -2.90 2.08
CA ASN A 25 8.76 -3.41 0.77
C ASN A 25 9.03 -4.91 0.89
N GLU A 26 8.16 -5.72 0.30
CA GLU A 26 8.27 -7.17 0.32
C GLU A 26 8.81 -7.73 -1.00
N SER A 27 9.29 -6.86 -1.88
CA SER A 27 9.78 -7.30 -3.20
C SER A 27 10.94 -8.28 -3.07
N ASP A 28 11.76 -8.15 -2.05
CA ASP A 28 12.88 -9.05 -1.81
C ASP A 28 12.44 -10.49 -1.55
N ASN A 29 11.26 -10.67 -1.00
CA ASN A 29 10.70 -12.00 -0.74
C ASN A 29 10.36 -12.74 -2.03
N HIS A 30 10.32 -12.02 -3.14
CA HIS A 30 9.98 -12.56 -4.45
C HIS A 30 11.16 -12.59 -5.41
N GLN A 31 12.34 -12.22 -4.94
CA GLN A 31 13.54 -12.25 -5.77
C GLN A 31 13.85 -13.69 -6.18
N GLY A 32 14.25 -13.86 -7.43
CA GLY A 32 14.56 -15.17 -7.96
C GLY A 32 13.38 -15.91 -8.55
N HIS A 33 12.18 -15.44 -8.35
CA HIS A 33 11.00 -16.00 -9.00
C HIS A 33 10.96 -15.59 -10.47
N LYS A 34 10.61 -16.51 -11.34
CA LYS A 34 10.41 -16.17 -12.74
C LYS A 34 9.30 -15.14 -12.87
N GLY A 35 9.56 -14.11 -13.65
CA GLY A 35 8.60 -13.04 -13.85
C GLY A 35 8.70 -11.93 -12.82
N SER A 36 9.58 -12.05 -11.84
CA SER A 36 9.84 -10.94 -10.93
C SER A 36 10.43 -9.77 -11.72
N PRO A 37 9.89 -8.54 -11.56
CA PRO A 37 10.38 -7.40 -12.35
C PRO A 37 11.81 -6.99 -12.02
N GLY A 38 12.37 -7.47 -10.93
CA GLY A 38 13.75 -7.16 -10.61
C GLY A 38 14.02 -5.73 -10.17
N THR A 39 12.99 -4.91 -10.05
CA THR A 39 13.14 -3.51 -9.66
C THR A 39 13.24 -3.32 -8.16
N GLY A 40 12.81 -4.32 -7.39
CA GLY A 40 12.75 -4.21 -5.94
C GLY A 40 11.62 -3.32 -5.43
N GLU A 41 10.69 -2.92 -6.27
CA GLU A 41 9.64 -1.98 -5.90
C GLU A 41 8.25 -2.40 -6.40
N SER A 42 7.99 -3.70 -6.44
CA SER A 42 6.74 -4.22 -7.03
C SER A 42 5.75 -4.78 -6.02
N HIS A 43 6.22 -5.22 -4.85
CA HIS A 43 5.38 -5.89 -3.87
C HIS A 43 5.53 -5.20 -2.51
N PHE A 44 4.41 -4.72 -1.98
CA PHE A 44 4.41 -3.98 -0.72
C PHE A 44 3.33 -4.50 0.23
N LYS A 45 3.61 -4.34 1.52
CA LYS A 45 2.61 -4.53 2.57
C LYS A 45 2.42 -3.21 3.28
N ILE A 46 1.16 -2.85 3.53
CA ILE A 46 0.85 -1.67 4.34
C ILE A 46 0.05 -2.08 5.56
N ARG A 47 0.35 -1.41 6.68
CA ARG A 47 -0.38 -1.55 7.93
C ARG A 47 -0.76 -0.13 8.36
N LEU A 48 -2.03 0.10 8.57
CA LEU A 48 -2.47 1.45 8.87
C LEU A 48 -3.67 1.45 9.81
N LYS A 49 -3.77 2.54 10.58
CA LYS A 49 -4.89 2.78 11.47
C LYS A 49 -5.32 4.23 11.32
N SER A 50 -6.59 4.43 11.02
CA SER A 50 -7.15 5.77 10.81
C SER A 50 -8.64 5.76 11.16
N PRO A 51 -9.14 6.85 11.76
CA PRO A 51 -10.59 7.01 11.95
C PRO A 51 -11.39 6.98 10.64
N ALA A 52 -10.72 7.27 9.51
CA ALA A 52 -11.38 7.24 8.20
C ALA A 52 -11.95 5.86 7.87
N PHE A 53 -11.43 4.80 8.49
CA PHE A 53 -11.89 3.44 8.24
C PHE A 53 -12.95 2.97 9.25
N ASN A 54 -13.26 3.77 10.25
CA ASN A 54 -14.30 3.42 11.22
C ASN A 54 -15.64 3.31 10.53
N ASN A 55 -16.39 2.27 10.87
CA ASN A 55 -17.72 2.02 10.30
C ASN A 55 -17.71 1.62 8.82
N LEU A 56 -16.52 1.36 8.25
CA LEU A 56 -16.42 0.83 6.89
C LEU A 56 -16.20 -0.68 6.95
N SER A 57 -16.80 -1.39 5.98
CA SER A 57 -16.48 -2.79 5.79
C SER A 57 -15.04 -2.91 5.30
N ARG A 58 -14.43 -4.09 5.50
CA ARG A 58 -13.09 -4.36 5.01
C ARG A 58 -13.02 -4.12 3.50
N VAL A 59 -14.01 -4.60 2.76
CA VAL A 59 -14.05 -4.46 1.30
C VAL A 59 -14.06 -3.00 0.90
N THR A 60 -14.90 -2.19 1.55
CA THR A 60 -14.99 -0.76 1.24
C THR A 60 -13.67 -0.05 1.53
N ALA A 61 -13.08 -0.33 2.69
CA ALA A 61 -11.81 0.28 3.05
C ALA A 61 -10.71 -0.10 2.06
N HIS A 62 -10.62 -1.37 1.67
CA HIS A 62 -9.65 -1.82 0.68
C HIS A 62 -9.83 -1.13 -0.66
N ARG A 63 -11.07 -0.96 -1.10
CA ARG A 63 -11.37 -0.27 -2.37
C ARG A 63 -10.88 1.17 -2.35
N LEU A 64 -11.08 1.86 -1.23
CA LEU A 64 -10.61 3.24 -1.10
C LEU A 64 -9.09 3.31 -1.18
N ILE A 65 -8.40 2.36 -0.54
CA ILE A 65 -6.94 2.31 -0.58
C ILE A 65 -6.46 2.05 -2.01
N TYR A 66 -7.02 1.05 -2.68
CA TYR A 66 -6.64 0.76 -4.07
C TYR A 66 -6.89 1.96 -4.98
N LYS A 67 -8.02 2.63 -4.81
CA LYS A 67 -8.32 3.81 -5.60
C LYS A 67 -7.30 4.92 -5.37
N SER A 68 -6.89 5.13 -4.12
CA SER A 68 -5.92 6.16 -3.81
C SER A 68 -4.54 5.88 -4.40
N LEU A 69 -4.23 4.61 -4.64
CA LEU A 69 -2.94 4.18 -5.17
C LEU A 69 -3.00 3.79 -6.65
N ASP A 70 -4.04 4.22 -7.35
CA ASP A 70 -4.25 3.88 -8.77
C ASP A 70 -3.04 4.24 -9.64
N ALA A 71 -2.48 5.43 -9.43
CA ALA A 71 -1.31 5.87 -10.20
C ALA A 71 -0.11 4.96 -9.93
N GLU A 72 0.09 4.57 -8.67
CA GLU A 72 1.19 3.70 -8.30
C GLU A 72 1.07 2.32 -8.94
N PHE A 73 -0.15 1.77 -9.01
CA PHE A 73 -0.38 0.51 -9.69
C PHE A 73 -0.06 0.60 -11.18
N LYS A 74 -0.35 1.73 -11.80
CA LYS A 74 -0.05 1.92 -13.22
C LYS A 74 1.44 2.09 -13.48
N GLU A 75 2.20 2.49 -12.47
CA GLU A 75 3.61 2.82 -12.63
C GLU A 75 4.57 1.78 -12.04
N GLY A 76 4.08 0.60 -11.67
CA GLY A 76 4.97 -0.48 -11.27
C GLY A 76 4.60 -1.24 -10.02
N LEU A 77 3.63 -0.78 -9.25
CA LEU A 77 3.15 -1.54 -8.10
C LEU A 77 2.32 -2.72 -8.60
N HIS A 78 2.75 -3.94 -8.30
CA HIS A 78 2.09 -5.15 -8.78
C HIS A 78 1.17 -5.77 -7.73
N ALA A 79 1.60 -5.80 -6.48
CA ALA A 79 0.85 -6.45 -5.43
C ALA A 79 0.91 -5.63 -4.15
N LEU A 80 -0.21 -5.57 -3.47
CA LEU A 80 -0.34 -4.82 -2.23
C LEU A 80 -1.11 -5.66 -1.21
N SER A 81 -0.47 -5.93 -0.08
CA SER A 81 -1.10 -6.57 1.06
C SER A 81 -1.53 -5.48 2.02
N ILE A 82 -2.75 -5.52 2.49
CA ILE A 82 -3.33 -4.47 3.32
C ILE A 82 -3.76 -5.05 4.66
N GLU A 83 -3.27 -4.44 5.74
CA GLU A 83 -3.73 -4.76 7.09
C GLU A 83 -4.25 -3.48 7.72
N ILE A 84 -5.55 -3.45 8.02
CA ILE A 84 -6.18 -2.30 8.67
C ILE A 84 -6.30 -2.63 10.14
N LEU A 85 -5.67 -1.80 10.96
CA LEU A 85 -5.68 -1.98 12.42
C LEU A 85 -6.89 -1.27 13.03
N THR A 86 -7.46 -1.89 14.05
CA THR A 86 -8.62 -1.34 14.74
C THR A 86 -8.33 -1.05 16.20
#